data_7a1cd3a4d5031aa78bbb028f5e64d9e1
#
_entry.id   7a1cd3a4d5031aa78bbb028f5e64d9e1
#
_cell.length_a   1.000
_cell.length_b   1.000
_cell.length_c   1.000
_cell.angle_alpha   90.00
_cell.angle_beta   90.00
_cell.angle_gamma   90.00
#
_symmetry.space_group_name_H-M   'P 1'
#
loop_
_entity.id
_entity.type
_entity.pdbx_description
1 polymer ?
#
loop_
_entity_poly.entity_id
_entity_poly.type
_entity_poly.pdbx_seq_one_letter_code
_entity_poly.pdbx_strand_id
1 'polypeptide(L)'
;KGDSYDQQQNALKWLLVTCFGYTGYKNARFGRIEAHEAICAWARDILLDTIAMAEEDGWEVLHAIVDCVWIQDRRNRTPTQRVVDAHAFAARVTQTIGIPLEYEDIYQFIGFVPSRVHGAGSLTKYWAYGQHGFKMRGIEERQHSTCAWVANMQRTGLQLLVEHSNEVEGIPSLTGQSAVAQHFLKELGRLERNEVDLRDLVEARRITRNLEDFDVETLAYAALLRGRLHGLTIPPGGKIRFAVVAGTGTVQHERVILLEELTGTSQRTERPHLEHYQSLALRAMWAVLAPFGWDEEELQVGRKRVTLNSFPGFS
;
A
#
# COMPACT_ATOMS: atom_id res chain seq x y z
N LYS A 1 -13.62 22.95 20.17
CA LYS A 1 -13.35 21.96 21.25
C LYS A 1 -12.88 20.61 20.69
N GLY A 2 -13.26 20.20 19.45
CA GLY A 2 -12.81 18.96 18.82
C GLY A 2 -11.29 18.93 18.55
N ASP A 3 -10.76 19.94 17.90
CA ASP A 3 -9.35 20.01 17.48
C ASP A 3 -8.35 19.85 18.64
N SER A 4 -8.68 20.35 19.83
CA SER A 4 -7.83 20.21 21.03
C SER A 4 -7.79 18.77 21.55
N TYR A 5 -8.89 18.04 21.45
CA TYR A 5 -9.00 16.64 21.90
C TYR A 5 -8.23 15.71 20.96
N ASP A 6 -8.36 15.91 19.64
CA ASP A 6 -7.66 15.14 18.62
C ASP A 6 -6.14 15.36 18.70
N GLN A 7 -5.69 16.59 18.99
CA GLN A 7 -4.29 16.89 19.22
C GLN A 7 -3.74 16.19 20.47
N GLN A 8 -4.48 16.17 21.57
CA GLN A 8 -4.09 15.49 22.80
C GLN A 8 -4.03 13.97 22.59
N GLN A 9 -5.02 13.38 21.94
CA GLN A 9 -5.05 11.97 21.59
C GLN A 9 -3.84 11.58 20.71
N ASN A 10 -3.57 12.36 19.69
CA ASN A 10 -2.42 12.14 18.83
C ASN A 10 -1.08 12.25 19.58
N ALA A 11 -0.95 13.22 20.48
CA ALA A 11 0.25 13.36 21.30
C ALA A 11 0.48 12.14 22.20
N LEU A 12 -0.58 11.65 22.87
CA LEU A 12 -0.53 10.44 23.70
C LEU A 12 -0.21 9.20 22.87
N LYS A 13 -0.81 9.06 21.71
CA LYS A 13 -0.51 7.96 20.77
C LYS A 13 0.96 7.95 20.38
N TRP A 14 1.52 9.09 20.01
CA TRP A 14 2.94 9.19 19.66
C TRP A 14 3.85 8.90 20.85
N LEU A 15 3.48 9.32 22.05
CA LEU A 15 4.22 9.02 23.27
C LEU A 15 4.28 7.51 23.50
N LEU A 16 3.14 6.80 23.41
CA LEU A 16 3.06 5.35 23.60
C LEU A 16 3.86 4.58 22.55
N VAL A 17 3.74 4.93 21.27
CA VAL A 17 4.51 4.31 20.17
C VAL A 17 6.00 4.51 20.38
N THR A 18 6.41 5.72 20.80
CA THR A 18 7.82 6.04 21.06
C THR A 18 8.33 5.25 22.26
N CYS A 19 7.58 5.16 23.35
CA CYS A 19 7.95 4.38 24.54
C CYS A 19 8.21 2.92 24.18
N PHE A 20 7.32 2.28 23.40
CA PHE A 20 7.53 0.91 22.93
C PHE A 20 8.83 0.76 22.12
N GLY A 21 9.07 1.66 21.16
CA GLY A 21 10.31 1.64 20.37
C GLY A 21 11.57 1.78 21.23
N TYR A 22 11.52 2.63 22.27
CA TYR A 22 12.64 2.81 23.18
C TYR A 22 12.91 1.61 24.08
N THR A 23 11.93 0.75 24.37
CA THR A 23 12.20 -0.49 25.15
C THR A 23 13.16 -1.42 24.41
N GLY A 24 13.12 -1.48 23.07
CA GLY A 24 14.04 -2.29 22.25
C GLY A 24 15.35 -1.60 21.86
N TYR A 25 15.56 -0.32 22.23
CA TYR A 25 16.73 0.43 21.85
C TYR A 25 17.82 0.35 22.93
N LYS A 26 18.92 -0.35 22.64
CA LYS A 26 20.00 -0.64 23.62
C LYS A 26 20.63 0.58 24.28
N ASN A 27 20.61 1.75 23.61
CA ASN A 27 21.20 2.98 24.14
C ASN A 27 20.19 3.87 24.87
N ALA A 28 18.91 3.48 24.93
CA ALA A 28 17.92 4.21 25.71
C ALA A 28 18.13 3.96 27.20
N ARG A 29 17.96 5.01 28.02
CA ARG A 29 18.13 4.95 29.48
C ARG A 29 17.32 3.82 30.14
N PHE A 30 16.13 3.54 29.62
CA PHE A 30 15.22 2.48 30.10
C PHE A 30 15.06 1.35 29.10
N GLY A 31 15.96 1.26 28.09
CA GLY A 31 15.93 0.18 27.10
C GLY A 31 16.27 -1.16 27.76
N ARG A 32 15.35 -2.12 27.58
CA ARG A 32 15.50 -3.51 28.03
C ARG A 32 14.89 -4.39 26.95
N ILE A 33 15.74 -5.16 26.27
CA ILE A 33 15.26 -6.01 25.17
C ILE A 33 14.27 -7.05 25.68
N GLU A 34 14.44 -7.56 26.88
CA GLU A 34 13.55 -8.52 27.51
C GLU A 34 12.14 -7.94 27.74
N ALA A 35 12.05 -6.64 28.06
CA ALA A 35 10.76 -5.97 28.20
C ALA A 35 10.08 -5.80 26.84
N HIS A 36 10.85 -5.48 25.80
CA HIS A 36 10.34 -5.38 24.43
C HIS A 36 9.80 -6.73 23.93
N GLU A 37 10.57 -7.79 24.14
CA GLU A 37 10.19 -9.16 23.78
C GLU A 37 8.95 -9.62 24.54
N ALA A 38 8.86 -9.32 25.85
CA ALA A 38 7.70 -9.65 26.66
C ALA A 38 6.43 -8.94 26.18
N ILE A 39 6.51 -7.64 25.83
CA ILE A 39 5.38 -6.90 25.25
C ILE A 39 4.93 -7.54 23.93
N CYS A 40 5.88 -7.91 23.06
CA CYS A 40 5.56 -8.58 21.80
C CYS A 40 4.93 -9.96 22.00
N ALA A 41 5.41 -10.73 23.00
CA ALA A 41 4.85 -12.03 23.35
C ALA A 41 3.39 -11.89 23.85
N TRP A 42 3.13 -11.00 24.80
CA TRP A 42 1.78 -10.76 25.30
C TRP A 42 0.83 -10.27 24.21
N ALA A 43 1.27 -9.35 23.35
CA ALA A 43 0.46 -8.89 22.23
C ALA A 43 0.09 -10.04 21.27
N ARG A 44 1.02 -10.98 21.07
CA ARG A 44 0.78 -12.19 20.25
C ARG A 44 -0.23 -13.12 20.93
N ASP A 45 -0.08 -13.37 22.22
CA ASP A 45 -0.99 -14.23 22.98
C ASP A 45 -2.42 -13.66 22.95
N ILE A 46 -2.59 -12.37 23.18
CA ILE A 46 -3.88 -11.67 23.06
C ILE A 46 -4.49 -11.85 21.67
N LEU A 47 -3.67 -11.73 20.61
CA LEU A 47 -4.14 -11.90 19.25
C LEU A 47 -4.58 -13.35 18.98
N LEU A 48 -3.82 -14.35 19.48
CA LEU A 48 -4.16 -15.77 19.35
C LEU A 48 -5.43 -16.12 20.12
N ASP A 49 -5.61 -15.60 21.32
CA ASP A 49 -6.85 -15.77 22.09
C ASP A 49 -8.05 -15.16 21.38
N THR A 50 -7.86 -13.97 20.77
CA THR A 50 -8.89 -13.30 19.95
C THR A 50 -9.26 -14.15 18.72
N ILE A 51 -8.30 -14.79 18.06
CA ILE A 51 -8.52 -15.70 16.93
C ILE A 51 -9.33 -16.91 17.38
N ALA A 52 -8.93 -17.57 18.48
CA ALA A 52 -9.64 -18.72 19.01
C ALA A 52 -11.11 -18.38 19.38
N MET A 53 -11.33 -17.24 20.04
CA MET A 53 -12.68 -16.75 20.36
C MET A 53 -13.50 -16.45 19.10
N ALA A 54 -12.89 -15.95 18.02
CA ALA A 54 -13.59 -15.73 16.75
C ALA A 54 -14.05 -17.04 16.12
N GLU A 55 -13.16 -18.05 16.09
CA GLU A 55 -13.47 -19.38 15.54
C GLU A 55 -14.57 -20.09 16.33
N GLU A 56 -14.58 -19.99 17.67
CA GLU A 56 -15.66 -20.49 18.54
C GLU A 56 -17.01 -19.85 18.19
N ASP A 57 -17.02 -18.55 17.89
CA ASP A 57 -18.23 -17.83 17.48
C ASP A 57 -18.65 -18.11 16.02
N GLY A 58 -17.88 -18.99 15.32
CA GLY A 58 -18.14 -19.42 13.95
C GLY A 58 -17.78 -18.38 12.90
N TRP A 59 -16.78 -17.56 13.21
CA TRP A 59 -16.09 -16.72 12.23
C TRP A 59 -14.89 -17.46 11.65
N GLU A 60 -14.55 -17.20 10.40
CA GLU A 60 -13.28 -17.56 9.82
C GLU A 60 -12.33 -16.36 9.92
N VAL A 61 -11.15 -16.56 10.48
CA VAL A 61 -10.14 -15.51 10.51
C VAL A 61 -9.33 -15.53 9.22
N LEU A 62 -9.54 -14.53 8.37
CA LEU A 62 -8.82 -14.38 7.10
C LEU A 62 -7.43 -13.81 7.30
N HIS A 63 -7.28 -12.92 8.29
CA HIS A 63 -6.05 -12.19 8.53
C HIS A 63 -6.03 -11.64 9.94
N ALA A 64 -4.86 -11.68 10.58
CA ALA A 64 -4.62 -11.07 11.88
C ALA A 64 -3.22 -10.45 11.90
N ILE A 65 -3.12 -9.21 12.34
CA ILE A 65 -1.84 -8.50 12.43
C ILE A 65 -1.88 -7.46 13.54
N VAL A 66 -0.90 -7.52 14.44
CA VAL A 66 -0.65 -6.60 15.55
C VAL A 66 -1.89 -6.43 16.46
N ASP A 67 -2.83 -5.59 16.07
CA ASP A 67 -3.98 -5.13 16.85
C ASP A 67 -5.31 -5.22 16.07
N CYS A 68 -5.33 -5.97 14.98
CA CYS A 68 -6.56 -6.16 14.21
C CYS A 68 -6.74 -7.59 13.70
N VAL A 69 -8.00 -8.00 13.57
CA VAL A 69 -8.42 -9.25 12.96
C VAL A 69 -9.44 -8.97 11.85
N TRP A 70 -9.32 -9.71 10.75
CA TRP A 70 -10.28 -9.73 9.65
C TRP A 70 -11.01 -11.05 9.69
N ILE A 71 -12.32 -10.99 9.86
CA ILE A 71 -13.17 -12.17 10.03
C ILE A 71 -14.21 -12.27 8.92
N GLN A 72 -14.52 -13.48 8.50
CA GLN A 72 -15.55 -13.80 7.53
C GLN A 72 -16.61 -14.69 8.17
N ASP A 73 -17.88 -14.47 7.79
CA ASP A 73 -18.98 -15.27 8.29
C ASP A 73 -19.00 -16.66 7.67
N ARG A 74 -18.99 -17.71 8.50
CA ARG A 74 -19.16 -19.10 8.08
C ARG A 74 -20.57 -19.65 8.32
N ARG A 75 -21.44 -18.91 9.02
CA ARG A 75 -22.78 -19.35 9.44
C ARG A 75 -23.89 -18.84 8.55
N ASN A 76 -23.57 -18.21 7.41
CA ASN A 76 -24.55 -17.60 6.48
C ASN A 76 -25.54 -16.65 7.18
N ARG A 77 -25.05 -15.82 8.10
CA ARG A 77 -25.83 -14.81 8.79
C ARG A 77 -26.37 -13.77 7.80
N THR A 78 -27.52 -13.22 8.07
CA THR A 78 -27.99 -12.04 7.33
C THR A 78 -27.04 -10.85 7.54
N PRO A 79 -27.00 -9.87 6.62
CA PRO A 79 -26.15 -8.69 6.80
C PRO A 79 -26.33 -7.98 8.15
N THR A 80 -27.59 -7.81 8.59
CA THR A 80 -27.91 -7.22 9.90
C THR A 80 -27.38 -8.06 11.04
N GLN A 81 -27.56 -9.39 10.97
CA GLN A 81 -27.10 -10.30 12.01
C GLN A 81 -25.57 -10.32 12.11
N ARG A 82 -24.86 -10.25 10.97
CA ARG A 82 -23.38 -10.14 10.96
C ARG A 82 -22.87 -8.95 11.75
N VAL A 83 -23.48 -7.78 11.57
CA VAL A 83 -23.10 -6.56 12.29
C VAL A 83 -23.37 -6.71 13.80
N VAL A 84 -24.55 -7.22 14.18
CA VAL A 84 -24.92 -7.44 15.59
C VAL A 84 -23.95 -8.42 16.24
N ASP A 85 -23.68 -9.56 15.60
CA ASP A 85 -22.80 -10.59 16.14
C ASP A 85 -21.34 -10.14 16.18
N ALA A 86 -20.88 -9.32 15.23
CA ALA A 86 -19.55 -8.74 15.25
C ALA A 86 -19.35 -7.75 16.42
N HIS A 87 -20.36 -6.95 16.72
CA HIS A 87 -20.34 -6.10 17.91
C HIS A 87 -20.36 -6.92 19.21
N ALA A 88 -21.18 -7.99 19.26
CA ALA A 88 -21.23 -8.89 20.41
C ALA A 88 -19.88 -9.61 20.63
N PHE A 89 -19.25 -10.06 19.54
CA PHE A 89 -17.91 -10.63 19.56
C PHE A 89 -16.88 -9.63 20.11
N ALA A 90 -16.84 -8.39 19.60
CA ALA A 90 -15.94 -7.36 20.08
C ALA A 90 -16.13 -7.06 21.57
N ALA A 91 -17.38 -6.99 22.04
CA ALA A 91 -17.70 -6.81 23.46
C ALA A 91 -17.23 -8.00 24.31
N ARG A 92 -17.41 -9.25 23.84
CA ARG A 92 -16.96 -10.47 24.54
C ARG A 92 -15.44 -10.49 24.67
N VAL A 93 -14.70 -10.19 23.59
CA VAL A 93 -13.23 -10.10 23.62
C VAL A 93 -12.78 -9.04 24.62
N THR A 94 -13.37 -7.84 24.57
CA THR A 94 -13.07 -6.75 25.50
C THR A 94 -13.28 -7.18 26.95
N GLN A 95 -14.38 -7.87 27.24
CA GLN A 95 -14.71 -8.33 28.60
C GLN A 95 -13.76 -9.44 29.08
N THR A 96 -13.38 -10.36 28.20
CA THR A 96 -12.56 -11.53 28.54
C THR A 96 -11.09 -11.17 28.68
N ILE A 97 -10.58 -10.38 27.75
CA ILE A 97 -9.14 -10.03 27.66
C ILE A 97 -8.83 -8.74 28.45
N GLY A 98 -9.81 -7.86 28.63
CA GLY A 98 -9.63 -6.59 29.34
C GLY A 98 -9.02 -5.48 28.47
N ILE A 99 -8.89 -5.70 27.16
CA ILE A 99 -8.42 -4.70 26.18
C ILE A 99 -9.57 -4.40 25.23
N PRO A 100 -9.94 -3.12 25.03
CA PRO A 100 -11.03 -2.75 24.13
C PRO A 100 -10.78 -3.23 22.71
N LEU A 101 -11.69 -4.03 22.17
CA LEU A 101 -11.79 -4.36 20.76
C LEU A 101 -12.99 -3.62 20.17
N GLU A 102 -12.78 -2.90 19.07
CA GLU A 102 -13.82 -2.14 18.40
C GLU A 102 -14.15 -2.75 17.05
N TYR A 103 -15.44 -2.73 16.69
CA TYR A 103 -15.88 -3.01 15.34
C TYR A 103 -15.55 -1.80 14.46
N GLU A 104 -14.77 -2.02 13.38
CA GLU A 104 -14.34 -0.94 12.50
C GLU A 104 -15.29 -0.74 11.31
N ASP A 105 -15.51 -1.80 10.52
CA ASP A 105 -16.31 -1.73 9.30
C ASP A 105 -16.71 -3.12 8.81
N ILE A 106 -17.63 -3.16 7.84
CA ILE A 106 -17.94 -4.32 7.03
C ILE A 106 -17.43 -4.12 5.60
N TYR A 107 -16.62 -5.06 5.14
CA TYR A 107 -16.03 -5.02 3.82
C TYR A 107 -16.73 -5.99 2.89
N GLN A 108 -17.02 -5.58 1.67
CA GLN A 108 -17.60 -6.44 0.64
C GLN A 108 -16.58 -7.46 0.15
N PHE A 109 -15.32 -7.03 0.02
CA PHE A 109 -14.19 -7.89 -0.35
C PHE A 109 -12.87 -7.33 0.16
N ILE A 110 -11.88 -8.22 0.24
CA ILE A 110 -10.49 -7.91 0.50
C ILE A 110 -9.58 -8.68 -0.46
N GLY A 111 -8.60 -8.01 -1.03
CA GLY A 111 -7.58 -8.60 -1.89
C GLY A 111 -6.21 -8.54 -1.22
N PHE A 112 -5.65 -9.70 -0.86
CA PHE A 112 -4.27 -9.78 -0.37
C PHE A 112 -3.32 -9.94 -1.55
N VAL A 113 -2.37 -9.02 -1.69
CA VAL A 113 -1.36 -9.11 -2.75
C VAL A 113 -0.45 -10.30 -2.48
N PRO A 114 -0.33 -11.26 -3.40
CA PRO A 114 0.49 -12.44 -3.16
C PRO A 114 1.97 -12.08 -3.02
N SER A 115 2.66 -12.80 -2.12
CA SER A 115 4.11 -12.73 -2.01
C SER A 115 4.77 -13.33 -3.26
N ARG A 116 5.71 -12.63 -3.85
CA ARG A 116 6.47 -13.14 -5.02
C ARG A 116 7.32 -14.36 -4.68
N VAL A 117 7.61 -14.61 -3.40
CA VAL A 117 8.45 -15.72 -2.95
C VAL A 117 7.63 -16.97 -2.65
N HIS A 118 6.46 -16.80 -2.02
CA HIS A 118 5.69 -17.93 -1.48
C HIS A 118 4.30 -18.09 -2.09
N GLY A 119 3.87 -17.13 -2.92
CA GLY A 119 2.52 -17.11 -3.49
C GLY A 119 1.39 -16.85 -2.49
N ALA A 120 1.65 -16.94 -1.19
CA ALA A 120 0.66 -16.64 -0.16
C ALA A 120 0.38 -15.14 -0.06
N GLY A 121 -0.83 -14.78 0.36
CA GLY A 121 -1.23 -13.40 0.58
C GLY A 121 -0.33 -12.67 1.58
N SER A 122 0.10 -11.46 1.22
CA SER A 122 0.97 -10.67 2.09
C SER A 122 0.19 -10.06 3.24
N LEU A 123 0.68 -10.24 4.47
CA LEU A 123 0.08 -9.66 5.68
C LEU A 123 0.05 -8.12 5.69
N THR A 124 0.96 -7.49 4.94
CA THR A 124 1.17 -6.03 4.95
C THR A 124 0.83 -5.35 3.63
N LYS A 125 0.41 -6.10 2.60
CA LYS A 125 -0.01 -5.58 1.30
C LYS A 125 -1.39 -6.09 0.95
N TYR A 126 -2.40 -5.24 1.11
CA TYR A 126 -3.78 -5.55 0.78
C TYR A 126 -4.60 -4.31 0.47
N TRP A 127 -5.74 -4.51 -0.14
CA TRP A 127 -6.77 -3.51 -0.35
C TRP A 127 -8.15 -4.15 -0.11
N ALA A 128 -9.05 -3.38 0.47
CA ALA A 128 -10.41 -3.80 0.78
C ALA A 128 -11.38 -2.67 0.45
N TYR A 129 -12.63 -3.00 0.15
CA TYR A 129 -13.69 -2.04 -0.09
C TYR A 129 -14.87 -2.31 0.85
N GLY A 130 -15.29 -1.28 1.59
CA GLY A 130 -16.35 -1.35 2.58
C GLY A 130 -17.27 -0.13 2.53
N GLN A 131 -18.09 0.03 3.57
CA GLN A 131 -19.08 1.12 3.64
C GLN A 131 -18.43 2.51 3.63
N HIS A 132 -17.23 2.64 4.19
CA HIS A 132 -16.49 3.89 4.25
C HIS A 132 -15.47 4.05 3.08
N GLY A 133 -15.56 3.21 2.06
CA GLY A 133 -14.70 3.24 0.88
C GLY A 133 -13.52 2.26 0.97
N PHE A 134 -12.40 2.63 0.34
CA PHE A 134 -11.22 1.76 0.30
C PHE A 134 -10.38 1.84 1.57
N LYS A 135 -10.05 0.67 2.13
CA LYS A 135 -8.95 0.50 3.07
C LYS A 135 -7.77 -0.14 2.34
N MET A 136 -6.64 0.55 2.31
CA MET A 136 -5.45 0.13 1.57
C MET A 136 -4.23 0.14 2.49
N ARG A 137 -3.39 -0.90 2.38
CA ARG A 137 -2.13 -0.99 3.13
C ARG A 137 -1.01 -1.50 2.24
N GLY A 138 0.14 -0.85 2.30
CA GLY A 138 1.38 -1.28 1.66
C GLY A 138 1.41 -1.26 0.13
N ILE A 139 0.30 -0.98 -0.55
CA ILE A 139 0.27 -0.79 -2.01
C ILE A 139 0.79 0.60 -2.40
N GLU A 140 1.11 0.78 -3.67
CA GLU A 140 1.84 1.94 -4.18
C GLU A 140 1.07 3.26 -3.95
N GLU A 141 -0.25 3.27 -4.06
CA GLU A 141 -1.10 4.45 -3.80
C GLU A 141 -0.90 5.02 -2.40
N ARG A 142 -0.62 4.17 -1.41
CA ARG A 142 -0.39 4.59 -0.01
C ARG A 142 1.05 4.98 0.30
N GLN A 143 1.97 4.86 -0.64
CA GLN A 143 3.38 5.17 -0.44
C GLN A 143 3.68 6.62 -0.83
N HIS A 144 4.21 7.40 0.10
CA HIS A 144 4.59 8.80 -0.14
C HIS A 144 5.68 8.99 -1.21
N SER A 145 6.36 7.92 -1.61
CA SER A 145 7.38 7.93 -2.65
C SER A 145 6.80 7.76 -4.06
N THR A 146 5.56 7.29 -4.17
CA THR A 146 4.91 7.02 -5.46
C THR A 146 4.49 8.32 -6.12
N CYS A 147 4.74 8.44 -7.42
CA CYS A 147 4.31 9.59 -8.21
C CYS A 147 2.78 9.61 -8.40
N ALA A 148 2.21 10.78 -8.63
CA ALA A 148 0.77 10.99 -8.72
C ALA A 148 0.12 10.16 -9.84
N TRP A 149 0.80 10.04 -11.00
CA TRP A 149 0.31 9.25 -12.14
C TRP A 149 0.08 7.78 -11.77
N VAL A 150 1.07 7.13 -11.13
CA VAL A 150 0.96 5.72 -10.70
C VAL A 150 -0.10 5.56 -9.61
N ALA A 151 -0.13 6.47 -8.63
CA ALA A 151 -1.11 6.43 -7.54
C ALA A 151 -2.56 6.58 -8.08
N ASN A 152 -2.78 7.54 -8.99
CA ASN A 152 -4.08 7.75 -9.62
C ASN A 152 -4.50 6.56 -10.49
N MET A 153 -3.56 5.99 -11.26
CA MET A 153 -3.82 4.80 -12.09
C MET A 153 -4.28 3.63 -11.21
N GLN A 154 -3.56 3.36 -10.10
CA GLN A 154 -3.92 2.28 -9.17
C GLN A 154 -5.27 2.53 -8.51
N ARG A 155 -5.56 3.76 -8.08
CA ARG A 155 -6.85 4.15 -7.51
C ARG A 155 -8.00 3.94 -8.49
N THR A 156 -7.84 4.39 -9.74
CA THR A 156 -8.84 4.19 -10.80
C THR A 156 -9.03 2.70 -11.08
N GLY A 157 -7.97 1.90 -11.10
CA GLY A 157 -8.07 0.45 -11.24
C GLY A 157 -8.91 -0.19 -10.13
N LEU A 158 -8.71 0.20 -8.87
CA LEU A 158 -9.54 -0.26 -7.76
C LEU A 158 -11.01 0.18 -7.90
N GLN A 159 -11.27 1.40 -8.34
CA GLN A 159 -12.63 1.88 -8.60
C GLN A 159 -13.34 1.06 -9.69
N LEU A 160 -12.64 0.73 -10.78
CA LEU A 160 -13.18 -0.11 -11.84
C LEU A 160 -13.56 -1.52 -11.35
N LEU A 161 -12.82 -2.09 -10.39
CA LEU A 161 -13.20 -3.36 -9.76
C LEU A 161 -14.52 -3.25 -9.00
N VAL A 162 -14.73 -2.15 -8.26
CA VAL A 162 -15.97 -1.90 -7.51
C VAL A 162 -17.15 -1.69 -8.45
N GLU A 163 -17.00 -0.87 -9.48
CA GLU A 163 -18.05 -0.56 -10.46
C GLU A 163 -18.55 -1.80 -11.21
N HIS A 164 -17.72 -2.83 -11.32
CA HIS A 164 -18.05 -4.08 -12.00
C HIS A 164 -18.13 -5.27 -11.03
N SER A 165 -18.31 -5.03 -9.73
CA SER A 165 -18.56 -6.10 -8.76
C SER A 165 -20.02 -6.59 -8.88
N ASN A 166 -20.23 -7.91 -8.67
CA ASN A 166 -21.57 -8.47 -8.61
C ASN A 166 -22.26 -8.02 -7.32
N GLU A 167 -23.44 -7.43 -7.41
CA GLU A 167 -24.22 -6.99 -6.24
C GLU A 167 -24.56 -8.13 -5.28
N VAL A 168 -24.68 -9.35 -5.77
CA VAL A 168 -25.09 -10.52 -4.99
C VAL A 168 -23.91 -11.19 -4.28
N GLU A 169 -22.74 -11.26 -4.91
CA GLU A 169 -21.57 -11.98 -4.37
C GLU A 169 -20.48 -11.05 -3.86
N GLY A 170 -20.57 -9.75 -4.19
CA GLY A 170 -19.58 -8.75 -3.79
C GLY A 170 -18.18 -8.94 -4.39
N ILE A 171 -17.98 -9.98 -5.21
CA ILE A 171 -16.67 -10.31 -5.79
C ILE A 171 -16.50 -9.58 -7.13
N PRO A 172 -15.35 -8.90 -7.36
CA PRO A 172 -15.04 -8.25 -8.62
C PRO A 172 -15.10 -9.24 -9.81
N SER A 173 -15.91 -8.90 -10.81
CA SER A 173 -16.15 -9.73 -11.98
C SER A 173 -14.93 -9.81 -12.92
N LEU A 174 -14.90 -10.80 -13.81
CA LEU A 174 -13.91 -10.87 -14.90
C LEU A 174 -13.97 -9.62 -15.80
N THR A 175 -15.15 -9.04 -15.98
CA THR A 175 -15.32 -7.78 -16.73
C THR A 175 -14.59 -6.64 -16.02
N GLY A 176 -14.72 -6.52 -14.71
CA GLY A 176 -13.99 -5.54 -13.91
C GLY A 176 -12.46 -5.73 -13.98
N GLN A 177 -12.01 -6.97 -13.85
CA GLN A 177 -10.58 -7.29 -13.98
C GLN A 177 -10.04 -6.91 -15.38
N SER A 178 -10.80 -7.19 -16.44
CA SER A 178 -10.44 -6.81 -17.81
C SER A 178 -10.44 -5.28 -17.99
N ALA A 179 -11.40 -4.56 -17.41
CA ALA A 179 -11.45 -3.11 -17.44
C ALA A 179 -10.21 -2.48 -16.77
N VAL A 180 -9.74 -3.06 -15.67
CA VAL A 180 -8.48 -2.65 -14.99
C VAL A 180 -7.28 -2.84 -15.92
N ALA A 181 -7.17 -3.99 -16.57
CA ALA A 181 -6.07 -4.27 -17.50
C ALA A 181 -6.09 -3.32 -18.71
N GLN A 182 -7.26 -3.02 -19.26
CA GLN A 182 -7.39 -2.06 -20.37
C GLN A 182 -7.06 -0.63 -19.93
N HIS A 183 -7.44 -0.23 -18.71
CA HIS A 183 -7.05 1.06 -18.14
C HIS A 183 -5.53 1.17 -18.03
N PHE A 184 -4.85 0.12 -17.55
CA PHE A 184 -3.38 0.08 -17.48
C PHE A 184 -2.75 0.30 -18.85
N LEU A 185 -3.16 -0.46 -19.88
CA LEU A 185 -2.63 -0.33 -21.24
C LEU A 185 -2.88 1.06 -21.83
N LYS A 186 -4.05 1.63 -21.58
CA LYS A 186 -4.37 3.01 -22.01
C LYS A 186 -3.40 4.03 -21.39
N GLU A 187 -3.14 3.92 -20.09
CA GLU A 187 -2.23 4.83 -19.39
C GLU A 187 -0.77 4.65 -19.83
N LEU A 188 -0.32 3.41 -20.12
CA LEU A 188 0.98 3.17 -20.72
C LEU A 188 1.11 3.85 -22.10
N GLY A 189 0.09 3.72 -22.94
CA GLY A 189 0.05 4.40 -24.24
C GLY A 189 0.12 5.93 -24.13
N ARG A 190 -0.49 6.52 -23.09
CA ARG A 190 -0.35 7.97 -22.81
C ARG A 190 1.08 8.36 -22.44
N LEU A 191 1.73 7.54 -21.59
CA LEU A 191 3.13 7.76 -21.23
C LEU A 191 4.05 7.70 -22.45
N GLU A 192 3.89 6.69 -23.33
CA GLU A 192 4.69 6.50 -24.55
C GLU A 192 4.51 7.65 -25.54
N ARG A 193 3.30 8.21 -25.64
CA ARG A 193 3.01 9.38 -26.49
C ARG A 193 3.40 10.71 -25.85
N ASN A 194 4.06 10.67 -24.66
CA ASN A 194 4.45 11.86 -23.90
C ASN A 194 3.25 12.76 -23.53
N GLU A 195 2.09 12.16 -23.26
CA GLU A 195 0.84 12.85 -22.85
C GLU A 195 0.69 12.98 -21.33
N VAL A 196 1.65 12.47 -20.56
CA VAL A 196 1.68 12.56 -19.10
C VAL A 196 2.61 13.71 -18.70
N ASP A 197 2.11 14.65 -17.90
CA ASP A 197 2.93 15.77 -17.41
C ASP A 197 4.04 15.24 -16.48
N LEU A 198 5.27 15.74 -16.65
CA LEU A 198 6.41 15.38 -15.79
C LEU A 198 6.13 15.68 -14.29
N ARG A 199 5.26 16.65 -13.99
CA ARG A 199 4.83 16.94 -12.61
C ARG A 199 4.06 15.79 -11.98
N ASP A 200 3.28 15.06 -12.77
CA ASP A 200 2.56 13.87 -12.30
C ASP A 200 3.48 12.65 -12.13
N LEU A 201 4.68 12.71 -12.69
CA LEU A 201 5.71 11.67 -12.61
C LEU A 201 6.74 11.92 -11.51
N VAL A 202 6.58 12.98 -10.71
CA VAL A 202 7.50 13.31 -9.62
C VAL A 202 7.41 12.29 -8.49
N GLU A 203 8.54 11.67 -8.18
CA GLU A 203 8.75 10.81 -7.03
C GLU A 203 9.36 11.59 -5.85
N ALA A 204 9.12 11.13 -4.63
CA ALA A 204 9.76 11.65 -3.43
C ALA A 204 10.71 10.60 -2.83
N ARG A 205 11.94 11.00 -2.54
CA ARG A 205 12.92 10.14 -1.88
C ARG A 205 13.44 10.79 -0.60
N ARG A 206 13.48 9.99 0.47
CA ARG A 206 14.13 10.43 1.72
C ARG A 206 15.64 10.28 1.56
N ILE A 207 16.39 11.31 1.90
CA ILE A 207 17.84 11.30 1.89
C ILE A 207 18.35 10.69 3.20
N THR A 208 19.21 9.70 3.10
CA THR A 208 19.74 8.95 4.25
C THR A 208 21.20 9.27 4.56
N ARG A 209 21.95 9.88 3.61
CA ARG A 209 23.36 10.20 3.72
C ARG A 209 23.70 11.45 2.90
N ASN A 210 24.84 12.10 3.16
CA ASN A 210 25.30 13.22 2.35
C ASN A 210 25.74 12.76 0.96
N LEU A 211 25.86 13.69 0.02
CA LEU A 211 26.22 13.39 -1.37
C LEU A 211 27.58 12.67 -1.48
N GLU A 212 28.53 13.05 -0.63
CA GLU A 212 29.89 12.51 -0.58
C GLU A 212 29.94 11.06 -0.04
N ASP A 213 28.91 10.63 0.66
CA ASP A 213 28.85 9.32 1.33
C ASP A 213 28.20 8.24 0.43
N PHE A 214 27.87 8.56 -0.83
CA PHE A 214 27.30 7.61 -1.75
C PHE A 214 28.36 6.79 -2.45
N ASP A 215 28.35 5.47 -2.23
CA ASP A 215 29.22 4.51 -2.91
C ASP A 215 28.72 4.12 -4.30
N VAL A 216 27.41 4.34 -4.58
CA VAL A 216 26.75 3.97 -5.82
C VAL A 216 25.91 5.14 -6.32
N GLU A 217 25.99 5.38 -7.63
CA GLU A 217 25.26 6.43 -8.35
C GLU A 217 23.77 6.07 -8.54
N THR A 218 22.99 6.23 -7.46
CA THR A 218 21.55 6.00 -7.48
C THR A 218 20.77 7.21 -8.00
N LEU A 219 19.46 7.06 -8.27
CA LEU A 219 18.60 8.21 -8.61
C LEU A 219 18.57 9.28 -7.51
N ALA A 220 18.71 8.89 -6.24
CA ALA A 220 18.80 9.83 -5.13
C ALA A 220 20.12 10.62 -5.19
N TYR A 221 21.24 9.97 -5.53
CA TYR A 221 22.53 10.62 -5.81
C TYR A 221 22.41 11.61 -6.95
N ALA A 222 21.85 11.18 -8.09
CA ALA A 222 21.64 12.04 -9.26
C ALA A 222 20.81 13.29 -8.93
N ALA A 223 19.74 13.12 -8.12
CA ALA A 223 18.89 14.22 -7.69
C ALA A 223 19.61 15.19 -6.73
N LEU A 224 20.40 14.66 -5.79
CA LEU A 224 21.23 15.51 -4.90
C LEU A 224 22.29 16.28 -5.67
N LEU A 225 22.95 15.62 -6.63
CA LEU A 225 23.96 16.27 -7.48
C LEU A 225 23.32 17.40 -8.29
N ARG A 226 22.15 17.14 -8.91
CA ARG A 226 21.39 18.18 -9.61
C ARG A 226 20.94 19.30 -8.68
N GLY A 227 20.44 18.97 -7.49
CA GLY A 227 20.09 19.95 -6.47
C GLY A 227 21.25 20.88 -6.12
N ARG A 228 22.45 20.33 -5.91
CA ARG A 228 23.65 21.11 -5.63
C ARG A 228 24.00 22.08 -6.77
N LEU A 229 23.87 21.65 -8.03
CA LEU A 229 24.09 22.51 -9.20
C LEU A 229 23.09 23.69 -9.25
N HIS A 230 21.88 23.51 -8.69
CA HIS A 230 20.85 24.56 -8.57
C HIS A 230 20.89 25.28 -7.19
N GLY A 231 21.96 25.12 -6.40
CA GLY A 231 22.13 25.79 -5.11
C GLY A 231 21.27 25.22 -3.98
N LEU A 232 20.67 24.02 -4.17
CA LEU A 232 19.89 23.34 -3.15
C LEU A 232 20.80 22.44 -2.30
N THR A 233 20.66 22.53 -0.98
CA THR A 233 21.33 21.62 -0.03
C THR A 233 20.28 20.88 0.78
N ILE A 234 20.22 19.56 0.64
CA ILE A 234 19.27 18.71 1.34
C ILE A 234 20.05 17.79 2.28
N PRO A 235 19.93 17.99 3.59
CA PRO A 235 20.64 17.16 4.58
C PRO A 235 20.00 15.78 4.72
N PRO A 236 20.73 14.80 5.29
CA PRO A 236 20.16 13.53 5.72
C PRO A 236 18.90 13.73 6.59
N GLY A 237 17.85 12.92 6.33
CA GLY A 237 16.52 13.10 6.92
C GLY A 237 15.58 13.95 6.07
N GLY A 238 16.10 14.80 5.19
CA GLY A 238 15.33 15.60 4.24
C GLY A 238 14.67 14.74 3.13
N LYS A 239 13.84 15.39 2.32
CA LYS A 239 13.20 14.77 1.14
C LYS A 239 13.58 15.55 -0.11
N ILE A 240 13.92 14.82 -1.18
CA ILE A 240 14.09 15.37 -2.52
C ILE A 240 12.98 14.85 -3.42
N ARG A 241 12.49 15.71 -4.32
CA ARG A 241 11.40 15.40 -5.25
C ARG A 241 11.89 15.61 -6.68
N PHE A 242 11.75 14.59 -7.51
CA PHE A 242 12.24 14.61 -8.88
C PHE A 242 11.46 13.69 -9.80
N ALA A 243 11.43 14.00 -11.08
CA ALA A 243 11.02 13.09 -12.14
C ALA A 243 12.25 12.46 -12.80
N VAL A 244 12.12 11.20 -13.22
CA VAL A 244 13.17 10.47 -13.95
C VAL A 244 12.96 10.69 -15.44
N VAL A 245 13.99 11.16 -16.13
CA VAL A 245 13.92 11.50 -17.55
C VAL A 245 14.91 10.67 -18.37
N ALA A 246 14.64 10.58 -19.67
CA ALA A 246 15.55 10.00 -20.63
C ALA A 246 16.73 10.96 -20.84
N GLY A 247 17.75 10.81 -19.99
CA GLY A 247 18.98 11.60 -20.10
C GLY A 247 19.86 11.17 -21.26
N THR A 248 20.89 11.94 -21.55
CA THR A 248 21.87 11.68 -22.63
C THR A 248 22.81 10.50 -22.34
N GLY A 249 22.65 9.85 -21.19
CA GLY A 249 23.25 8.54 -20.87
C GLY A 249 24.54 8.57 -20.07
N THR A 250 25.35 9.62 -20.13
CA THR A 250 26.68 9.66 -19.48
C THR A 250 26.74 10.50 -18.21
N VAL A 251 25.81 11.43 -18.04
CA VAL A 251 25.85 12.41 -16.94
C VAL A 251 24.72 12.14 -15.94
N GLN A 252 25.06 11.80 -14.72
CA GLN A 252 24.10 11.32 -13.71
C GLN A 252 23.00 12.35 -13.40
N HIS A 253 23.31 13.61 -13.23
CA HIS A 253 22.33 14.64 -12.91
C HIS A 253 21.35 14.95 -14.05
N GLU A 254 21.65 14.55 -15.29
CA GLU A 254 20.72 14.68 -16.43
C GLU A 254 19.61 13.61 -16.44
N ARG A 255 19.75 12.56 -15.63
CA ARG A 255 18.74 11.49 -15.53
C ARG A 255 17.50 11.88 -14.76
N VAL A 256 17.49 13.02 -14.10
CA VAL A 256 16.41 13.49 -13.25
C VAL A 256 16.15 14.98 -13.44
N ILE A 257 14.92 15.42 -13.20
CA ILE A 257 14.53 16.85 -13.11
C ILE A 257 13.89 17.06 -11.75
N LEU A 258 14.31 18.10 -11.03
CA LEU A 258 13.74 18.42 -9.74
C LEU A 258 12.34 19.06 -9.89
N LEU A 259 11.49 18.85 -8.87
CA LEU A 259 10.16 19.47 -8.84
C LEU A 259 10.23 20.99 -8.96
N GLU A 260 11.20 21.61 -8.32
CA GLU A 260 11.43 23.07 -8.33
C GLU A 260 11.70 23.60 -9.75
N GLU A 261 12.32 22.80 -10.60
CA GLU A 261 12.55 23.14 -12.01
C GLU A 261 11.27 23.01 -12.86
N LEU A 262 10.31 22.17 -12.43
CA LEU A 262 9.04 21.93 -13.12
C LEU A 262 8.00 23.06 -12.91
N THR A 263 8.24 24.01 -12.02
CA THR A 263 7.31 25.11 -11.71
C THR A 263 7.37 26.26 -12.72
N GLY A 264 8.35 26.28 -13.65
CA GLY A 264 8.48 27.31 -14.69
C GLY A 264 7.56 27.07 -15.90
N THR A 265 7.24 28.16 -16.62
CA THR A 265 6.38 28.16 -17.81
C THR A 265 7.11 27.78 -19.12
N SER A 266 8.37 27.39 -19.06
CA SER A 266 9.16 27.06 -20.25
C SER A 266 8.68 25.76 -20.90
N GLN A 267 8.49 25.77 -22.22
CA GLN A 267 8.32 24.54 -23.02
C GLN A 267 9.50 23.62 -22.78
N ARG A 268 9.23 22.45 -22.23
CA ARG A 268 10.26 21.45 -21.93
C ARG A 268 10.36 20.44 -23.04
N THR A 269 11.59 20.03 -23.32
CA THR A 269 11.93 19.03 -24.35
C THR A 269 12.21 17.65 -23.75
N GLU A 270 12.37 17.60 -22.43
CA GLU A 270 12.71 16.37 -21.73
C GLU A 270 11.53 15.38 -21.74
N ARG A 271 11.86 14.13 -22.00
CA ARG A 271 10.91 13.02 -22.01
C ARG A 271 11.05 12.16 -20.77
N PRO A 272 9.95 11.58 -20.26
CA PRO A 272 10.04 10.63 -19.17
C PRO A 272 10.89 9.40 -19.55
N HIS A 273 11.54 8.80 -18.55
CA HIS A 273 12.23 7.53 -18.73
C HIS A 273 11.18 6.41 -18.74
N LEU A 274 10.83 5.93 -19.94
CA LEU A 274 9.69 5.02 -20.14
C LEU A 274 9.81 3.74 -19.31
N GLU A 275 10.91 3.02 -19.41
CA GLU A 275 11.13 1.76 -18.69
C GLU A 275 10.95 1.89 -17.18
N HIS A 276 11.42 3.00 -16.60
CA HIS A 276 11.29 3.28 -15.18
C HIS A 276 9.80 3.38 -14.76
N TYR A 277 9.02 4.21 -15.45
CA TYR A 277 7.62 4.42 -15.12
C TYR A 277 6.74 3.24 -15.53
N GLN A 278 7.02 2.55 -16.62
CA GLN A 278 6.34 1.31 -16.99
C GLN A 278 6.51 0.24 -15.92
N SER A 279 7.73 0.09 -15.36
CA SER A 279 8.00 -0.84 -14.26
C SER A 279 7.24 -0.47 -12.97
N LEU A 280 7.15 0.83 -12.64
CA LEU A 280 6.38 1.30 -11.49
C LEU A 280 4.88 1.07 -11.67
N ALA A 281 4.35 1.40 -12.84
CA ALA A 281 2.96 1.21 -13.21
C ALA A 281 2.57 -0.28 -13.21
N LEU A 282 3.40 -1.13 -13.80
CA LEU A 282 3.19 -2.58 -13.82
C LEU A 282 3.09 -3.15 -12.40
N ARG A 283 4.00 -2.76 -11.50
CA ARG A 283 3.99 -3.19 -10.11
C ARG A 283 2.72 -2.77 -9.39
N ALA A 284 2.29 -1.52 -9.58
CA ALA A 284 1.10 -0.98 -8.95
C ALA A 284 -0.17 -1.69 -9.45
N MET A 285 -0.30 -1.89 -10.75
CA MET A 285 -1.48 -2.52 -11.32
C MET A 285 -1.51 -4.03 -11.11
N TRP A 286 -0.33 -4.68 -11.09
CA TRP A 286 -0.24 -6.08 -10.65
C TRP A 286 -0.75 -6.26 -9.21
N ALA A 287 -0.44 -5.35 -8.29
CA ALA A 287 -0.96 -5.42 -6.92
C ALA A 287 -2.51 -5.34 -6.86
N VAL A 288 -3.18 -4.78 -7.86
CA VAL A 288 -4.64 -4.77 -7.98
C VAL A 288 -5.17 -6.10 -8.51
N LEU A 289 -4.53 -6.70 -9.51
CA LEU A 289 -5.04 -7.88 -10.22
C LEU A 289 -4.46 -9.22 -9.72
N ALA A 290 -3.31 -9.21 -9.05
CA ALA A 290 -2.67 -10.42 -8.54
C ALA A 290 -3.54 -11.26 -7.58
N PRO A 291 -4.39 -10.68 -6.69
CA PRO A 291 -5.32 -11.46 -5.88
C PRO A 291 -6.30 -12.33 -6.68
N PHE A 292 -6.51 -12.00 -7.97
CA PHE A 292 -7.34 -12.77 -8.90
C PHE A 292 -6.52 -13.74 -9.77
N GLY A 293 -5.24 -13.92 -9.44
CA GLY A 293 -4.36 -14.83 -10.15
C GLY A 293 -3.86 -14.31 -11.50
N TRP A 294 -3.80 -12.99 -11.71
CA TRP A 294 -3.13 -12.40 -12.87
C TRP A 294 -1.62 -12.35 -12.65
N ASP A 295 -0.86 -12.74 -13.67
CA ASP A 295 0.58 -12.52 -13.74
C ASP A 295 0.93 -11.20 -14.47
N GLU A 296 2.22 -10.84 -14.46
CA GLU A 296 2.68 -9.59 -15.08
C GLU A 296 2.59 -9.64 -16.61
N GLU A 297 2.75 -10.83 -17.24
CA GLU A 297 2.65 -10.98 -18.69
C GLU A 297 1.21 -10.83 -19.18
N GLU A 298 0.26 -11.43 -18.45
CA GLU A 298 -1.17 -11.27 -18.72
C GLU A 298 -1.59 -9.80 -18.64
N LEU A 299 -1.09 -9.09 -17.66
CA LEU A 299 -1.36 -7.66 -17.48
C LEU A 299 -0.78 -6.84 -18.64
N GLN A 300 0.44 -7.12 -19.08
CA GLN A 300 1.08 -6.44 -20.22
C GLN A 300 0.35 -6.69 -21.53
N VAL A 301 -0.26 -7.86 -21.69
CA VAL A 301 -1.08 -8.19 -22.88
C VAL A 301 -2.53 -7.71 -22.72
N GLY A 302 -2.95 -7.39 -21.50
CA GLY A 302 -4.31 -6.96 -21.16
C GLY A 302 -5.35 -8.08 -21.27
N ARG A 303 -4.93 -9.34 -21.20
CA ARG A 303 -5.80 -10.51 -21.34
C ARG A 303 -5.36 -11.63 -20.41
N LYS A 304 -6.31 -12.12 -19.58
CA LYS A 304 -6.07 -13.29 -18.72
C LYS A 304 -6.00 -14.57 -19.57
N ARG A 305 -4.99 -15.40 -19.32
CA ARG A 305 -4.87 -16.71 -19.96
C ARG A 305 -5.91 -17.64 -19.34
N VAL A 306 -6.68 -18.33 -20.20
CA VAL A 306 -7.60 -19.37 -19.75
C VAL A 306 -6.80 -20.65 -19.59
N THR A 307 -6.50 -21.05 -18.37
CA THR A 307 -5.94 -22.38 -18.09
C THR A 307 -7.07 -23.38 -17.92
N LEU A 308 -6.90 -24.60 -18.39
CA LEU A 308 -7.89 -25.69 -18.28
C LEU A 308 -8.36 -25.95 -16.83
N ASN A 309 -7.52 -25.58 -15.84
CA ASN A 309 -7.86 -25.66 -14.40
C ASN A 309 -8.84 -24.57 -13.91
N SER A 310 -9.23 -23.61 -14.74
CA SER A 310 -10.17 -22.56 -14.37
C SER A 310 -11.64 -22.96 -14.54
N PHE A 311 -11.91 -24.18 -15.00
CA PHE A 311 -13.28 -24.70 -15.08
C PHE A 311 -13.58 -25.53 -13.83
N PRO A 312 -14.53 -25.15 -12.97
CA PRO A 312 -15.00 -26.00 -11.88
C PRO A 312 -15.63 -27.26 -12.52
N GLY A 313 -14.93 -28.39 -12.43
CA GLY A 313 -15.41 -29.69 -12.96
C GLY A 313 -14.37 -30.60 -13.61
N PHE A 314 -13.11 -30.17 -13.71
CA PHE A 314 -11.99 -31.02 -14.12
C PHE A 314 -10.98 -31.14 -12.98
N SER A 315 -11.29 -31.95 -11.99
CA SER A 315 -10.35 -32.51 -11.00
C SER A 315 -10.58 -33.99 -10.92
#